data_bdc981af2477fce9119d5c8065201b8a
#
_entry.id   bdc981af2477fce9119d5c8065201b8a
#
_cell.length_a   1.000
_cell.length_b   1.000
_cell.length_c   1.000
_cell.angle_alpha   90.00
_cell.angle_beta   90.00
_cell.angle_gamma   90.00
#
_symmetry.space_group_name_H-M   'P 1'
#
loop_
_entity.id
_entity.type
_entity.pdbx_description
1 polymer ?
#
loop_
_entity_poly.entity_id
_entity_poly.type
_entity_poly.pdbx_seq_one_letter_code
_entity_poly.pdbx_strand_id
1 'polypeptide(L)'
;MSVRAQFWVQKVTKQAVSQGAISRHVELAPVVRATGQPGYNPEGNTDWSKYTPSGRIELTITADGAGEWFEARIGKDVAITFADPDS
;
A
#
# COMPACT_ATOMS: atom_id res chain seq x y z
N MET A 1 -17.54 -1.29 11.74
CA MET A 1 -17.37 -0.72 10.40
C MET A 1 -15.92 -0.73 10.02
N SER A 2 -15.62 -1.04 8.78
CA SER A 2 -14.25 -1.02 8.26
C SER A 2 -14.20 -0.21 6.97
N VAL A 3 -13.02 0.30 6.64
CA VAL A 3 -12.78 1.00 5.38
C VAL A 3 -11.74 0.21 4.62
N ARG A 4 -12.09 -0.17 3.40
CA ARG A 4 -11.18 -0.88 2.50
C ARG A 4 -10.67 0.09 1.43
N ALA A 5 -9.37 0.10 1.25
CA ALA A 5 -8.74 0.93 0.25
C ALA A 5 -7.80 0.09 -0.62
N GLN A 6 -7.64 0.50 -1.85
CA GLN A 6 -6.71 -0.12 -2.78
C GLN A 6 -5.56 0.83 -3.03
N PHE A 7 -4.35 0.35 -2.80
CA PHE A 7 -3.12 1.09 -3.01
C PHE A 7 -2.24 0.31 -3.97
N TRP A 8 -1.20 0.95 -4.49
CA TRP A 8 -0.18 0.25 -5.25
C TRP A 8 1.19 0.55 -4.65
N VAL A 9 2.06 -0.44 -4.72
CA VAL A 9 3.42 -0.31 -4.17
C VAL A 9 4.23 0.52 -5.14
N GLN A 10 4.54 1.75 -4.75
CA GLN A 10 5.23 2.69 -5.60
C GLN A 10 6.75 2.53 -5.53
N LYS A 11 7.26 2.29 -4.33
CA LYS A 11 8.70 2.27 -4.11
C LYS A 11 9.04 1.47 -2.86
N VAL A 12 10.12 0.71 -2.92
CA VAL A 12 10.71 0.07 -1.76
C VAL A 12 12.20 0.42 -1.74
N THR A 13 12.64 1.07 -0.67
CA THR A 13 14.04 1.46 -0.49
C THR A 13 14.64 0.64 0.64
N LYS A 14 15.79 0.02 0.38
CA LYS A 14 16.50 -0.77 1.39
C LYS A 14 17.64 0.03 1.99
N GLN A 15 17.85 -0.14 3.28
CA GLN A 15 18.96 0.50 3.98
C GLN A 15 19.47 -0.44 5.07
N ALA A 16 20.79 -0.55 5.17
CA ALA A 16 21.40 -1.27 6.28
C ALA A 16 21.35 -0.39 7.52
N VAL A 17 20.77 -0.91 8.60
CA VAL A 17 20.68 -0.19 9.89
C VAL A 17 21.74 -0.69 10.88
N SER A 18 22.22 -1.92 10.68
CA SER A 18 23.34 -2.48 11.42
C SER A 18 23.89 -3.64 10.61
N GLN A 19 25.00 -4.22 11.05
CA GLN A 19 25.58 -5.36 10.36
C GLN A 19 24.59 -6.52 10.35
N GLY A 20 24.20 -6.97 9.16
CA GLY A 20 23.25 -8.07 8.99
C GLY A 20 21.79 -7.69 9.14
N ALA A 21 21.47 -6.42 9.42
CA ALA A 21 20.08 -5.98 9.54
C ALA A 21 19.74 -4.97 8.46
N ILE A 22 18.58 -5.16 7.83
CA ILE A 22 18.10 -4.32 6.74
C ILE A 22 16.74 -3.74 7.13
N SER A 23 16.59 -2.44 6.90
CA SER A 23 15.32 -1.73 6.98
C SER A 23 14.83 -1.45 5.58
N ARG A 24 13.53 -1.59 5.37
CA ARG A 24 12.89 -1.26 4.10
C ARG A 24 11.88 -0.15 4.32
N HIS A 25 12.00 0.90 3.53
CA HIS A 25 11.03 1.98 3.50
C HIS A 25 10.10 1.74 2.31
N VAL A 26 8.83 1.50 2.60
CA VAL A 26 7.82 1.18 1.59
C VAL A 26 6.89 2.38 1.41
N GLU A 27 6.71 2.82 0.18
CA GLU A 27 5.79 3.90 -0.17
C GLU A 27 4.65 3.36 -1.00
N LEU A 28 3.43 3.63 -0.57
CA LEU A 28 2.20 3.21 -1.24
C LEU A 28 1.40 4.45 -1.63
N ALA A 29 0.83 4.40 -2.83
CA ALA A 29 -0.05 5.46 -3.32
C ALA A 29 -1.45 4.91 -3.56
N PRO A 30 -2.52 5.71 -3.38
CA PRO A 30 -3.87 5.26 -3.65
C PRO A 30 -4.06 4.93 -5.13
N VAL A 31 -4.82 3.88 -5.39
CA VAL A 31 -5.22 3.55 -6.74
C VAL A 31 -6.40 4.42 -7.12
N VAL A 32 -6.18 5.32 -8.09
CA VAL A 32 -7.23 6.20 -8.61
C VAL A 32 -7.24 6.02 -10.12
N ARG A 33 -8.26 5.35 -10.63
CA ARG A 33 -8.39 5.11 -12.06
C ARG A 33 -9.71 5.64 -12.56
N ALA A 34 -9.68 6.38 -13.66
CA ALA A 34 -10.88 6.88 -14.29
C ALA A 34 -11.62 5.74 -15.00
N THR A 35 -12.93 5.94 -15.19
CA THR A 35 -13.75 5.02 -15.97
C THR A 35 -13.12 4.79 -17.36
N GLY A 36 -12.99 3.53 -17.73
CA GLY A 36 -12.40 3.16 -19.02
C GLY A 36 -10.89 2.93 -19.00
N GLN A 37 -10.21 3.28 -17.91
CA GLN A 37 -8.78 3.00 -17.78
C GLN A 37 -8.56 1.53 -17.43
N PRO A 38 -7.44 0.93 -17.87
CA PRO A 38 -7.10 -0.44 -17.46
C PRO A 38 -7.03 -0.54 -15.93
N GLY A 39 -7.64 -1.57 -15.40
CA GLY A 39 -7.68 -1.78 -13.96
C GLY A 39 -8.73 -0.97 -13.22
N TYR A 40 -9.59 -0.27 -13.92
CA TYR A 40 -10.70 0.44 -13.29
C TYR A 40 -11.60 -0.54 -12.57
N ASN A 41 -11.89 -0.23 -11.31
CA ASN A 41 -12.78 -1.04 -10.48
C ASN A 41 -13.73 -0.09 -9.74
N PRO A 42 -15.03 -0.08 -10.12
CA PRO A 42 -15.98 0.85 -9.51
C PRO A 42 -16.18 0.63 -8.00
N GLU A 43 -15.86 -0.56 -7.51
CA GLU A 43 -15.98 -0.87 -6.08
C GLU A 43 -14.67 -0.75 -5.32
N GLY A 44 -13.53 -0.68 -6.03
CA GLY A 44 -12.23 -0.50 -5.40
C GLY A 44 -12.09 0.95 -4.96
N ASN A 45 -11.71 1.22 -3.77
CA ASN A 45 -11.52 2.57 -3.23
C ASN A 45 -12.77 3.45 -3.22
N THR A 46 -13.97 2.86 -3.23
CA THR A 46 -15.21 3.64 -3.20
C THR A 46 -15.23 4.60 -2.01
N ASP A 47 -14.84 4.12 -0.83
CA ASP A 47 -14.83 4.93 0.39
C ASP A 47 -13.63 5.88 0.44
N TRP A 48 -12.53 5.50 -0.20
CA TRP A 48 -11.29 6.27 -0.16
C TRP A 48 -11.19 7.30 -1.27
N SER A 49 -11.33 6.84 -2.53
CA SER A 49 -11.07 7.69 -3.70
C SER A 49 -12.13 8.75 -3.92
N LYS A 50 -13.36 8.50 -3.50
CA LYS A 50 -14.46 9.43 -3.69
C LYS A 50 -14.28 10.71 -2.89
N TYR A 51 -13.78 10.58 -1.66
CA TYR A 51 -13.65 11.71 -0.74
C TYR A 51 -12.20 12.04 -0.41
N THR A 52 -11.27 11.14 -0.72
CA THR A 52 -9.85 11.30 -0.45
C THR A 52 -9.07 10.85 -1.68
N PRO A 53 -9.05 11.66 -2.75
CA PRO A 53 -8.44 11.24 -4.01
C PRO A 53 -6.92 11.23 -3.98
N SER A 54 -6.31 11.72 -2.92
CA SER A 54 -4.85 11.78 -2.79
C SER A 54 -4.45 11.28 -1.42
N GLY A 55 -3.17 11.01 -1.26
CA GLY A 55 -2.63 10.54 0.00
C GLY A 55 -1.43 9.66 -0.24
N ARG A 56 -0.86 9.15 0.83
CA ARG A 56 0.29 8.27 0.76
C ARG A 56 0.41 7.50 2.06
N ILE A 57 0.87 6.25 1.95
CA ILE A 57 1.24 5.47 3.12
C ILE A 57 2.72 5.18 3.04
N GLU A 58 3.43 5.43 4.13
CA GLU A 58 4.84 5.13 4.26
C GLU A 58 5.02 4.20 5.45
N LEU A 59 5.75 3.12 5.24
CA LEU A 59 6.01 2.12 6.27
C LEU A 59 7.51 1.86 6.33
N THR A 60 8.03 1.72 7.54
CA THR A 60 9.38 1.23 7.74
C THR A 60 9.27 -0.19 8.28
N ILE A 61 9.84 -1.14 7.57
CA ILE A 61 9.70 -2.56 7.87
C ILE A 61 11.08 -3.15 8.10
N THR A 62 11.27 -3.76 9.26
CA THR A 62 12.52 -4.45 9.60
C THR A 62 12.40 -5.96 9.52
N ALA A 63 11.18 -6.49 9.47
CA ALA A 63 10.94 -7.92 9.32
C ALA A 63 11.16 -8.34 7.86
N ASP A 64 12.06 -9.30 7.63
CA ASP A 64 12.43 -9.71 6.29
C ASP A 64 11.25 -10.26 5.48
N GLY A 65 10.43 -11.12 6.09
CA GLY A 65 9.28 -11.69 5.38
C GLY A 65 8.29 -10.64 4.88
N ALA A 66 7.94 -9.68 5.73
CA ALA A 66 7.05 -8.59 5.35
C ALA A 66 7.69 -7.68 4.30
N GLY A 67 8.98 -7.38 4.47
CA GLY A 67 9.69 -6.54 3.51
C GLY A 67 9.78 -7.18 2.14
N GLU A 68 10.08 -8.46 2.07
CA GLU A 68 10.15 -9.20 0.81
C GLU A 68 8.79 -9.29 0.14
N TRP A 69 7.73 -9.39 0.92
CA TRP A 69 6.37 -9.40 0.40
C TRP A 69 6.08 -8.14 -0.41
N PHE A 70 6.47 -6.97 0.10
CA PHE A 70 6.28 -5.70 -0.61
C PHE A 70 7.23 -5.57 -1.81
N GLU A 71 8.48 -6.03 -1.68
CA GLU A 71 9.43 -5.99 -2.79
C GLU A 71 8.91 -6.75 -4.02
N ALA A 72 8.29 -7.90 -3.78
CA ALA A 72 7.75 -8.72 -4.87
C ALA A 72 6.54 -8.07 -5.55
N ARG A 73 6.00 -7.01 -4.96
CA ARG A 73 4.79 -6.34 -5.45
C ARG A 73 4.99 -4.90 -5.89
N ILE A 74 6.23 -4.49 -6.09
CA ILE A 74 6.52 -3.15 -6.63
C ILE A 74 5.77 -2.98 -7.96
N GLY A 75 4.98 -1.90 -8.06
CA GLY A 75 4.16 -1.62 -9.24
C GLY A 75 2.82 -2.34 -9.24
N LYS A 76 2.53 -3.17 -8.24
CA LYS A 76 1.27 -3.93 -8.17
C LYS A 76 0.34 -3.35 -7.13
N ASP A 77 -0.95 -3.58 -7.33
CA ASP A 77 -1.98 -3.14 -6.39
C ASP A 77 -2.03 -4.06 -5.18
N VAL A 78 -2.31 -3.47 -4.02
CA VAL A 78 -2.53 -4.19 -2.77
C VAL A 78 -3.78 -3.64 -2.10
N ALA A 79 -4.49 -4.48 -1.37
CA ALA A 79 -5.67 -4.06 -0.61
C ALA A 79 -5.29 -3.82 0.84
N ILE A 80 -5.84 -2.75 1.41
CA ILE A 80 -5.64 -2.40 2.81
C ILE A 80 -7.02 -2.24 3.44
N THR A 81 -7.21 -2.84 4.61
CA THR A 81 -8.44 -2.69 5.37
C THR A 81 -8.14 -2.01 6.70
N PHE A 82 -8.86 -0.93 6.96
CA PHE A 82 -8.82 -0.24 8.24
C PHE A 82 -10.05 -0.67 9.04
N ALA A 83 -9.84 -1.18 10.23
CA ALA A 83 -10.90 -1.67 11.09
C ALA A 83 -10.57 -1.36 12.53
N ASP A 84 -11.60 -1.34 13.38
CA ASP A 84 -11.37 -1.18 14.81
C ASP A 84 -10.67 -2.42 15.36
N PRO A 85 -9.76 -2.24 16.34
CA PRO A 85 -8.95 -3.36 16.85
C PRO A 85 -9.76 -4.53 17.39
N ASP A 86 -10.95 -4.26 17.89
CA ASP A 86 -11.81 -5.25 18.54
C ASP A 86 -12.90 -5.81 17.63
N SER A 87 -12.84 -5.52 16.35
CA SER A 87 -13.86 -5.99 15.39
C SER A 87 -13.38 -7.11 14.49
#